data_1619aff99a4b3a0eb6d028f563eee75a
#
_entry.id   1619aff99a4b3a0eb6d028f563eee75a
#
_cell.length_a   1.000
_cell.length_b   1.000
_cell.length_c   1.000
_cell.angle_alpha   90.00
_cell.angle_beta   90.00
_cell.angle_gamma   90.00
#
_symmetry.space_group_name_H-M   'P 1'
#
loop_
_entity.id
_entity.type
_entity.pdbx_description
1 polymer ?
#
loop_
_entity_poly.entity_id
_entity_poly.type
_entity_poly.pdbx_seq_one_letter_code
_entity_poly.pdbx_strand_id
1 'polypeptide(L)'
;MPISIGLLLCLVGLYLLFANKIKKAKIFLSLTFIWFFLISFAPFSNALIKPLEDVYPKISDEVNNVHYVLLLGGDFQNRAYEVLRLYEKMDNLKIITSGFGGARKISDAQESKERLVQIGVKEEDILVQELPQDTYEEAVYVKNIVGSEPVIVVTSAIHMPRAMLIFKNEGLNVIPAPTDFLYEEEVSFYKMINAQYALNTQKAFHEYIGLVYGLLTDVYRTFKGMF
;
A
#
# COMPACT_ATOMS: atom_id res chain seq x y z
N MET A 1 -9.96 8.78 7.00
CA MET A 1 -9.02 9.87 6.94
C MET A 1 -9.47 11.04 6.06
N PRO A 2 -9.09 11.28 4.78
CA PRO A 2 -9.63 12.46 4.09
C PRO A 2 -11.16 12.46 3.98
N ILE A 3 -11.76 11.32 3.70
CA ILE A 3 -13.23 11.17 3.67
C ILE A 3 -13.83 11.45 5.05
N SER A 4 -13.22 10.95 6.13
CA SER A 4 -13.70 11.16 7.50
C SER A 4 -13.63 12.64 7.92
N ILE A 5 -12.62 13.39 7.45
CA ILE A 5 -12.52 14.84 7.67
C ILE A 5 -13.71 15.56 7.01
N GLY A 6 -14.02 15.22 5.76
CA GLY A 6 -15.15 15.78 5.04
C GLY A 6 -16.48 15.49 5.73
N LEU A 7 -16.68 14.26 6.22
CA LEU A 7 -17.87 13.89 6.98
C LEU A 7 -17.98 14.66 8.28
N LEU A 8 -16.88 14.84 9.02
CA LEU A 8 -16.87 15.63 10.25
C LEU A 8 -17.24 17.09 9.98
N LEU A 9 -16.68 17.71 8.95
CA LEU A 9 -17.02 19.07 8.52
C LEU A 9 -18.52 19.19 8.19
N CYS A 10 -19.06 18.19 7.47
CA CYS A 10 -20.47 18.12 7.14
C CYS A 10 -21.36 18.06 8.40
N LEU A 11 -21.04 17.16 9.34
CA LEU A 11 -21.78 17.01 10.59
C LEU A 11 -21.77 18.28 11.43
N VAL A 12 -20.62 18.97 11.54
CA VAL A 12 -20.51 20.26 12.21
C VAL A 12 -21.35 21.31 11.51
N GLY A 13 -21.31 21.36 10.17
CA GLY A 13 -22.14 22.29 9.39
C GLY A 13 -23.63 22.08 9.59
N LEU A 14 -24.09 20.83 9.58
CA LEU A 14 -25.49 20.47 9.85
C LEU A 14 -25.89 20.81 11.27
N TYR A 15 -25.09 20.48 12.28
CA TYR A 15 -25.34 20.85 13.66
C TYR A 15 -25.52 22.36 13.82
N LEU A 16 -24.63 23.16 13.23
CA LEU A 16 -24.72 24.63 13.26
C LEU A 16 -25.97 25.16 12.55
N LEU A 17 -26.44 24.48 11.50
CA LEU A 17 -27.67 24.82 10.80
C LEU A 17 -28.89 24.64 11.73
N PHE A 18 -29.00 23.50 12.39
CA PHE A 18 -30.06 23.20 13.35
C PHE A 18 -30.00 24.11 14.62
N ALA A 19 -28.79 24.54 14.99
CA ALA A 19 -28.59 25.51 16.08
C ALA A 19 -28.85 26.96 15.66
N ASN A 20 -29.45 27.20 14.48
CA ASN A 20 -29.76 28.55 13.93
C ASN A 20 -28.52 29.45 13.73
N LYS A 21 -27.31 28.87 13.68
CA LYS A 21 -26.06 29.62 13.42
C LYS A 21 -25.74 29.66 11.93
N ILE A 22 -26.66 30.18 11.13
CA ILE A 22 -26.68 30.09 9.66
C ILE A 22 -25.38 30.53 9.01
N LYS A 23 -24.76 31.66 9.44
CA LYS A 23 -23.47 32.12 8.84
C LYS A 23 -22.36 31.10 9.01
N LYS A 24 -22.21 30.51 10.21
CA LYS A 24 -21.20 29.47 10.47
C LYS A 24 -21.52 28.18 9.74
N ALA A 25 -22.78 27.76 9.71
CA ALA A 25 -23.23 26.57 8.99
C ALA A 25 -22.86 26.66 7.49
N LYS A 26 -23.13 27.81 6.84
CA LYS A 26 -22.74 28.02 5.43
C LYS A 26 -21.23 27.82 5.21
N ILE A 27 -20.37 28.33 6.11
CA ILE A 27 -18.92 28.18 5.99
C ILE A 27 -18.53 26.71 6.06
N PHE A 28 -19.00 25.97 7.07
CA PHE A 28 -18.63 24.56 7.21
C PHE A 28 -19.15 23.68 6.06
N LEU A 29 -20.37 23.92 5.59
CA LEU A 29 -20.94 23.20 4.44
C LEU A 29 -20.20 23.54 3.13
N SER A 30 -19.80 24.81 2.94
CA SER A 30 -18.98 25.19 1.79
C SER A 30 -17.58 24.53 1.85
N LEU A 31 -16.95 24.49 3.04
CA LEU A 31 -15.68 23.79 3.24
C LEU A 31 -15.81 22.29 2.96
N THR A 32 -16.92 21.66 3.38
CA THR A 32 -17.22 20.27 3.05
C THR A 32 -17.26 20.02 1.56
N PHE A 33 -18.00 20.87 0.83
CA PHE A 33 -18.09 20.76 -0.63
C PHE A 33 -16.72 20.93 -1.30
N ILE A 34 -15.97 21.97 -0.94
CA ILE A 34 -14.62 22.23 -1.46
C ILE A 34 -13.69 21.04 -1.15
N TRP A 35 -13.78 20.49 0.05
CA TRP A 35 -12.96 19.34 0.45
C TRP A 35 -13.25 18.11 -0.38
N PHE A 36 -14.53 17.71 -0.52
CA PHE A 36 -14.88 16.54 -1.35
C PHE A 36 -14.55 16.77 -2.83
N PHE A 37 -14.74 17.98 -3.33
CA PHE A 37 -14.30 18.34 -4.67
C PHE A 37 -12.80 18.14 -4.84
N LEU A 38 -12.00 18.67 -3.91
CA LEU A 38 -10.54 18.62 -3.94
C LEU A 38 -10.01 17.18 -3.93
N ILE A 39 -10.48 16.36 -2.98
CA ILE A 39 -10.00 14.97 -2.87
C ILE A 39 -10.44 14.09 -4.04
N SER A 40 -11.53 14.44 -4.72
CA SER A 40 -12.04 13.73 -5.91
C SER A 40 -11.46 14.26 -7.21
N PHE A 41 -10.61 15.30 -7.17
CA PHE A 41 -10.06 15.98 -8.34
C PHE A 41 -8.72 15.34 -8.74
N ALA A 42 -8.64 14.87 -10.00
CA ALA A 42 -7.49 14.15 -10.52
C ALA A 42 -6.14 14.87 -10.33
N PRO A 43 -5.97 16.16 -10.65
CA PRO A 43 -4.70 16.84 -10.44
C PRO A 43 -4.23 16.85 -8.98
N PHE A 44 -5.16 16.98 -8.03
CA PHE A 44 -4.83 16.92 -6.59
C PHE A 44 -4.40 15.52 -6.19
N SER A 45 -5.17 14.49 -6.58
CA SER A 45 -4.84 13.09 -6.32
C SER A 45 -3.48 12.71 -6.93
N ASN A 46 -3.26 13.05 -8.19
CA ASN A 46 -2.02 12.77 -8.91
C ASN A 46 -0.80 13.48 -8.30
N ALA A 47 -0.97 14.72 -7.81
CA ALA A 47 0.10 15.45 -7.12
C ALA A 47 0.54 14.78 -5.82
N LEU A 48 -0.34 14.02 -5.15
CA LEU A 48 -0.01 13.24 -3.96
C LEU A 48 0.57 11.86 -4.30
N ILE A 49 0.10 11.23 -5.38
CA ILE A 49 0.49 9.86 -5.75
C ILE A 49 1.87 9.85 -6.42
N LYS A 50 2.09 10.73 -7.40
CA LYS A 50 3.30 10.73 -8.21
C LYS A 50 4.61 10.72 -7.40
N PRO A 51 4.79 11.54 -6.34
CA PRO A 51 6.02 11.51 -5.55
C PRO A 51 6.28 10.19 -4.83
N LEU A 52 5.24 9.39 -4.53
CA LEU A 52 5.37 8.08 -3.92
C LEU A 52 5.75 7.00 -4.96
N GLU A 53 5.16 7.07 -6.14
CA GLU A 53 5.37 6.07 -7.20
C GLU A 53 6.68 6.28 -7.98
N ASP A 54 7.18 7.51 -8.07
CA ASP A 54 8.44 7.81 -8.75
C ASP A 54 9.69 7.34 -7.97
N VAL A 55 9.56 6.92 -6.69
CA VAL A 55 10.70 6.50 -5.86
C VAL A 55 11.34 5.21 -6.37
N TYR A 56 10.53 4.26 -6.82
CA TYR A 56 11.00 2.96 -7.29
C TYR A 56 10.45 2.67 -8.69
N PRO A 57 11.31 2.51 -9.70
CA PRO A 57 10.89 2.14 -11.05
C PRO A 57 10.40 0.68 -11.09
N LYS A 58 9.68 0.33 -12.14
CA LYS A 58 9.34 -1.06 -12.43
C LYS A 58 10.61 -1.91 -12.46
N ILE A 59 10.54 -3.11 -11.88
CA ILE A 59 11.67 -4.04 -11.87
C ILE A 59 12.02 -4.46 -13.30
N SER A 60 13.32 -4.51 -13.60
CA SER A 60 13.81 -5.02 -14.88
C SER A 60 13.65 -6.54 -14.97
N ASP A 61 13.67 -7.07 -16.19
CA ASP A 61 13.64 -8.51 -16.43
C ASP A 61 14.97 -9.22 -16.11
N GLU A 62 16.04 -8.45 -15.90
CA GLU A 62 17.40 -8.96 -15.65
C GLU A 62 17.71 -9.02 -14.14
N VAL A 63 16.90 -9.73 -13.37
CA VAL A 63 17.22 -10.00 -11.97
C VAL A 63 17.73 -11.42 -11.84
N ASN A 64 19.02 -11.56 -11.44
CA ASN A 64 19.68 -12.86 -11.31
C ASN A 64 19.96 -13.19 -9.84
N ASN A 65 20.08 -14.48 -9.53
CA ASN A 65 20.45 -14.99 -8.21
C ASN A 65 19.44 -14.60 -7.08
N VAL A 66 18.17 -14.61 -7.38
CA VAL A 66 17.10 -14.41 -6.41
C VAL A 66 16.17 -15.62 -6.43
N HIS A 67 15.93 -16.21 -5.25
CA HIS A 67 15.12 -17.41 -5.11
C HIS A 67 13.77 -17.14 -4.45
N TYR A 68 13.54 -15.93 -3.96
CA TYR A 68 12.33 -15.58 -3.22
C TYR A 68 11.65 -14.34 -3.79
N VAL A 69 10.34 -14.42 -3.97
CA VAL A 69 9.47 -13.28 -4.21
C VAL A 69 8.40 -13.22 -3.14
N LEU A 70 8.27 -12.09 -2.49
CA LEU A 70 7.22 -11.83 -1.51
C LEU A 70 6.04 -11.14 -2.18
N LEU A 71 4.89 -11.77 -2.15
CA LEU A 71 3.60 -11.12 -2.40
C LEU A 71 3.10 -10.52 -1.09
N LEU A 72 3.26 -9.22 -0.92
CA LEU A 72 2.85 -8.52 0.28
C LEU A 72 1.32 -8.52 0.41
N GLY A 73 0.81 -8.72 1.62
CA GLY A 73 -0.60 -8.82 1.90
C GLY A 73 -1.44 -7.63 1.42
N GLY A 74 -2.75 -7.81 1.26
CA GLY A 74 -3.70 -6.80 0.82
C GLY A 74 -4.24 -7.04 -0.59
N ASP A 75 -4.00 -6.14 -1.55
CA ASP A 75 -4.62 -6.18 -2.88
C ASP A 75 -4.01 -7.25 -3.81
N PHE A 76 -4.47 -8.50 -3.67
CA PHE A 76 -4.01 -9.63 -4.48
C PHE A 76 -4.17 -9.38 -5.98
N GLN A 77 -5.33 -8.90 -6.42
CA GLN A 77 -5.64 -8.81 -7.86
C GLN A 77 -4.65 -7.92 -8.62
N ASN A 78 -4.30 -6.79 -8.02
CA ASN A 78 -3.39 -5.83 -8.64
C ASN A 78 -1.90 -6.22 -8.52
N ARG A 79 -1.57 -7.13 -7.59
CA ARG A 79 -0.18 -7.55 -7.32
C ARG A 79 0.18 -8.89 -7.95
N ALA A 80 -0.78 -9.81 -8.08
CA ALA A 80 -0.54 -11.17 -8.54
C ALA A 80 0.07 -11.23 -9.94
N TYR A 81 -0.31 -10.33 -10.86
CA TYR A 81 0.24 -10.31 -12.21
C TYR A 81 1.77 -10.18 -12.21
N GLU A 82 2.32 -9.29 -11.37
CA GLU A 82 3.76 -9.09 -11.30
C GLU A 82 4.49 -10.30 -10.68
N VAL A 83 3.89 -10.93 -9.66
CA VAL A 83 4.42 -12.17 -9.09
C VAL A 83 4.46 -13.28 -10.12
N LEU A 84 3.38 -13.45 -10.90
CA LEU A 84 3.32 -14.47 -11.96
C LEU A 84 4.33 -14.20 -13.07
N ARG A 85 4.46 -12.92 -13.49
CA ARG A 85 5.47 -12.54 -14.50
C ARG A 85 6.89 -12.90 -14.06
N LEU A 86 7.20 -12.68 -12.78
CA LEU A 86 8.50 -13.04 -12.20
C LEU A 86 8.64 -14.56 -12.09
N TYR A 87 7.62 -15.25 -11.62
CA TYR A 87 7.62 -16.71 -11.47
C TYR A 87 7.85 -17.44 -12.79
N GLU A 88 7.24 -16.98 -13.88
CA GLU A 88 7.41 -17.54 -15.22
C GLU A 88 8.79 -17.26 -15.84
N LYS A 89 9.46 -16.18 -15.42
CA LYS A 89 10.76 -15.77 -15.99
C LYS A 89 11.96 -16.26 -15.21
N MET A 90 11.79 -16.62 -13.96
CA MET A 90 12.89 -16.98 -13.05
C MET A 90 12.80 -18.44 -12.66
N ASP A 91 13.89 -19.17 -12.86
CA ASP A 91 13.98 -20.56 -12.46
C ASP A 91 14.05 -20.72 -10.94
N ASN A 92 13.33 -21.71 -10.40
CA ASN A 92 13.34 -22.09 -8.98
C ASN A 92 12.91 -20.98 -8.02
N LEU A 93 12.06 -20.05 -8.46
CA LEU A 93 11.55 -18.98 -7.63
C LEU A 93 10.47 -19.52 -6.65
N LYS A 94 10.64 -19.24 -5.36
CA LYS A 94 9.63 -19.52 -4.33
C LYS A 94 8.82 -18.24 -4.05
N ILE A 95 7.51 -18.39 -4.00
CA ILE A 95 6.58 -17.30 -3.70
C ILE A 95 6.24 -17.34 -2.21
N ILE A 96 6.49 -16.26 -1.49
CA ILE A 96 6.04 -16.08 -0.12
C ILE A 96 4.74 -15.28 -0.16
N THR A 97 3.64 -15.85 0.30
CA THR A 97 2.39 -15.12 0.50
C THR A 97 2.28 -14.71 1.96
N SER A 98 1.89 -13.47 2.23
CA SER A 98 1.84 -12.92 3.58
C SER A 98 0.53 -12.19 3.84
N GLY A 99 0.12 -12.15 5.10
CA GLY A 99 -1.01 -11.36 5.57
C GLY A 99 -2.02 -12.14 6.40
N PHE A 100 -2.47 -11.48 7.47
CA PHE A 100 -3.48 -11.96 8.40
C PHE A 100 -4.90 -11.70 7.87
N GLY A 101 -5.81 -12.65 8.05
CA GLY A 101 -7.18 -12.52 7.57
C GLY A 101 -8.12 -11.68 8.45
N GLY A 102 -7.62 -11.14 9.57
CA GLY A 102 -8.47 -10.44 10.53
C GLY A 102 -9.52 -11.38 11.13
N ALA A 103 -10.79 -10.98 11.08
CA ALA A 103 -11.93 -11.78 11.55
C ALA A 103 -12.41 -12.85 10.52
N ARG A 104 -11.76 -12.94 9.35
CA ARG A 104 -12.11 -13.94 8.32
C ARG A 104 -11.62 -15.33 8.73
N LYS A 105 -12.25 -16.37 8.20
CA LYS A 105 -11.88 -17.78 8.47
C LYS A 105 -10.55 -18.18 7.83
N ILE A 106 -10.17 -17.49 6.77
CA ILE A 106 -8.97 -17.76 5.96
C ILE A 106 -8.12 -16.48 5.96
N SER A 107 -6.82 -16.64 6.13
CA SER A 107 -5.85 -15.53 6.06
C SER A 107 -5.72 -15.00 4.64
N ASP A 108 -5.28 -13.74 4.49
CA ASP A 108 -4.95 -13.18 3.18
C ASP A 108 -3.86 -13.99 2.48
N ALA A 109 -2.90 -14.49 3.26
CA ALA A 109 -1.82 -15.34 2.79
C ALA A 109 -2.34 -16.66 2.20
N GLN A 110 -3.24 -17.35 2.92
CA GLN A 110 -3.82 -18.62 2.48
C GLN A 110 -4.73 -18.42 1.26
N GLU A 111 -5.57 -17.38 1.26
CA GLU A 111 -6.41 -17.04 0.11
C GLU A 111 -5.55 -16.74 -1.14
N SER A 112 -4.44 -16.01 -0.96
CA SER A 112 -3.49 -15.71 -2.04
C SER A 112 -2.85 -16.98 -2.58
N LYS A 113 -2.44 -17.93 -1.72
CA LYS A 113 -1.93 -19.25 -2.13
C LYS A 113 -2.95 -20.00 -2.98
N GLU A 114 -4.20 -20.13 -2.49
CA GLU A 114 -5.25 -20.86 -3.21
C GLU A 114 -5.49 -20.28 -4.61
N ARG A 115 -5.53 -18.95 -4.73
CA ARG A 115 -5.68 -18.26 -6.02
C ARG A 115 -4.48 -18.48 -6.94
N LEU A 116 -3.23 -18.42 -6.42
CA LEU A 116 -2.02 -18.69 -7.19
C LEU A 116 -2.01 -20.13 -7.73
N VAL A 117 -2.39 -21.12 -6.92
CA VAL A 117 -2.51 -22.51 -7.36
C VAL A 117 -3.57 -22.66 -8.45
N GLN A 118 -4.73 -22.02 -8.32
CA GLN A 118 -5.79 -22.06 -9.33
C GLN A 118 -5.36 -21.52 -10.70
N ILE A 119 -4.40 -20.59 -10.74
CA ILE A 119 -3.88 -19.99 -11.98
C ILE A 119 -2.58 -20.64 -12.44
N GLY A 120 -2.16 -21.77 -11.85
CA GLY A 120 -1.10 -22.63 -12.36
C GLY A 120 0.23 -22.60 -11.63
N VAL A 121 0.37 -21.84 -10.54
CA VAL A 121 1.57 -21.90 -9.71
C VAL A 121 1.61 -23.23 -8.96
N LYS A 122 2.77 -23.87 -8.92
CA LYS A 122 2.93 -25.14 -8.19
C LYS A 122 2.81 -24.89 -6.68
N GLU A 123 2.02 -25.70 -6.00
CA GLU A 123 1.79 -25.56 -4.56
C GLU A 123 3.08 -25.65 -3.74
N GLU A 124 4.01 -26.49 -4.16
CA GLU A 124 5.33 -26.69 -3.54
C GLU A 124 6.25 -25.46 -3.63
N ASP A 125 5.93 -24.51 -4.51
CA ASP A 125 6.68 -23.26 -4.70
C ASP A 125 6.11 -22.10 -3.87
N ILE A 126 5.04 -22.34 -3.09
CA ILE A 126 4.39 -21.32 -2.29
C ILE A 126 4.63 -21.55 -0.80
N LEU A 127 5.19 -20.54 -0.14
CA LEU A 127 5.39 -20.47 1.31
C LEU A 127 4.38 -19.50 1.90
N VAL A 128 3.61 -19.93 2.90
CA VAL A 128 2.49 -19.15 3.46
C VAL A 128 2.85 -18.59 4.83
N GLN A 129 2.61 -17.30 5.04
CA GLN A 129 2.77 -16.60 6.31
C GLN A 129 1.43 -16.01 6.75
N GLU A 130 0.70 -16.72 7.59
CA GLU A 130 -0.66 -16.37 8.01
C GLU A 130 -0.74 -15.43 9.22
N LEU A 131 0.34 -15.32 9.98
CA LEU A 131 0.34 -14.63 11.28
C LEU A 131 0.57 -13.12 11.20
N PRO A 132 1.38 -12.57 10.26
CA PRO A 132 1.69 -11.15 10.20
C PRO A 132 0.44 -10.28 10.05
N GLN A 133 0.26 -9.31 10.93
CA GLN A 133 -0.89 -8.40 10.96
C GLN A 133 -0.59 -7.05 10.29
N ASP A 134 0.69 -6.71 10.16
CA ASP A 134 1.14 -5.49 9.51
C ASP A 134 2.47 -5.70 8.77
N THR A 135 2.89 -4.68 8.03
CA THR A 135 4.10 -4.73 7.19
C THR A 135 5.38 -4.94 8.00
N TYR A 136 5.42 -4.51 9.26
CA TYR A 136 6.57 -4.74 10.12
C TYR A 136 6.69 -6.23 10.49
N GLU A 137 5.60 -6.83 10.93
CA GLU A 137 5.56 -8.26 11.23
C GLU A 137 5.86 -9.09 9.97
N GLU A 138 5.33 -8.70 8.79
CA GLU A 138 5.67 -9.35 7.52
C GLU A 138 7.19 -9.34 7.28
N ALA A 139 7.88 -8.22 7.51
CA ALA A 139 9.33 -8.13 7.36
C ALA A 139 10.07 -9.08 8.31
N VAL A 140 9.66 -9.14 9.59
CA VAL A 140 10.26 -10.04 10.60
C VAL A 140 10.08 -11.50 10.20
N TYR A 141 8.89 -11.90 9.76
CA TYR A 141 8.61 -13.28 9.36
C TYR A 141 9.35 -13.66 8.06
N VAL A 142 9.40 -12.77 7.07
CA VAL A 142 10.17 -12.99 5.84
C VAL A 142 11.64 -13.20 6.16
N LYS A 143 12.22 -12.41 7.06
CA LYS A 143 13.62 -12.56 7.48
C LYS A 143 13.94 -13.96 8.04
N ASN A 144 13.01 -14.56 8.75
CA ASN A 144 13.17 -15.92 9.27
C ASN A 144 13.18 -16.99 8.17
N ILE A 145 12.56 -16.72 7.01
CA ILE A 145 12.56 -17.63 5.85
C ILE A 145 13.80 -17.43 5.00
N VAL A 146 14.08 -16.16 4.62
CA VAL A 146 15.11 -15.89 3.60
C VAL A 146 16.51 -15.68 4.22
N GLY A 147 16.59 -15.38 5.52
CA GLY A 147 17.85 -15.08 6.19
C GLY A 147 18.55 -13.87 5.59
N SER A 148 19.72 -14.07 4.95
CA SER A 148 20.48 -13.04 4.25
C SER A 148 20.30 -13.05 2.72
N GLU A 149 19.52 -13.99 2.20
CA GLU A 149 19.27 -14.06 0.75
C GLU A 149 18.44 -12.88 0.26
N PRO A 150 18.65 -12.44 -0.99
CA PRO A 150 17.84 -11.38 -1.58
C PRO A 150 16.39 -11.86 -1.78
N VAL A 151 15.44 -10.96 -1.54
CA VAL A 151 14.02 -11.19 -1.78
C VAL A 151 13.41 -10.07 -2.60
N ILE A 152 12.69 -10.43 -3.65
CA ILE A 152 11.89 -9.46 -4.42
C ILE A 152 10.62 -9.19 -3.66
N VAL A 153 10.31 -7.92 -3.42
CA VAL A 153 9.07 -7.51 -2.72
C VAL A 153 8.11 -6.91 -3.74
N VAL A 154 6.97 -7.57 -3.93
CA VAL A 154 5.90 -7.13 -4.81
C VAL A 154 4.78 -6.49 -3.99
N THR A 155 4.52 -5.22 -4.25
CA THR A 155 3.42 -4.46 -3.67
C THR A 155 3.02 -3.30 -4.57
N SER A 156 1.92 -2.60 -4.23
CA SER A 156 1.47 -1.42 -4.98
C SER A 156 2.55 -0.33 -4.96
N ALA A 157 2.75 0.35 -6.10
CA ALA A 157 3.80 1.36 -6.26
C ALA A 157 3.72 2.47 -5.20
N ILE A 158 2.52 2.90 -4.87
CA ILE A 158 2.28 3.90 -3.82
C ILE A 158 2.72 3.43 -2.42
N HIS A 159 2.65 2.12 -2.13
CA HIS A 159 3.04 1.50 -0.86
C HIS A 159 4.54 1.18 -0.79
N MET A 160 5.19 1.03 -1.94
CA MET A 160 6.58 0.56 -2.04
C MET A 160 7.57 1.38 -1.19
N PRO A 161 7.52 2.72 -1.13
CA PRO A 161 8.46 3.48 -0.29
C PRO A 161 8.40 3.10 1.19
N ARG A 162 7.19 2.90 1.74
CA ARG A 162 7.00 2.51 3.14
C ARG A 162 7.42 1.06 3.39
N ALA A 163 7.09 0.16 2.49
CA ALA A 163 7.52 -1.23 2.58
C ALA A 163 9.06 -1.33 2.57
N MET A 164 9.73 -0.68 1.63
CA MET A 164 11.19 -0.69 1.54
C MET A 164 11.88 -0.09 2.77
N LEU A 165 11.32 0.98 3.35
CA LEU A 165 11.82 1.54 4.61
C LEU A 165 11.80 0.49 5.73
N ILE A 166 10.66 -0.18 5.93
CA ILE A 166 10.48 -1.17 6.99
C ILE A 166 11.38 -2.39 6.77
N PHE A 167 11.38 -2.96 5.57
CA PHE A 167 12.15 -4.17 5.28
C PHE A 167 13.67 -3.95 5.37
N LYS A 168 14.17 -2.81 4.90
CA LYS A 168 15.59 -2.44 5.04
C LYS A 168 16.00 -2.22 6.50
N ASN A 169 15.14 -1.62 7.30
CA ASN A 169 15.39 -1.41 8.73
C ASN A 169 15.45 -2.72 9.51
N GLU A 170 14.72 -3.75 9.07
CA GLU A 170 14.84 -5.10 9.60
C GLU A 170 16.08 -5.86 9.06
N GLY A 171 16.90 -5.22 8.21
CA GLY A 171 18.15 -5.78 7.69
C GLY A 171 17.96 -6.86 6.63
N LEU A 172 16.85 -6.78 5.87
CA LEU A 172 16.61 -7.63 4.71
C LEU A 172 17.29 -7.06 3.46
N ASN A 173 17.81 -7.96 2.61
CA ASN A 173 18.29 -7.61 1.28
C ASN A 173 17.11 -7.62 0.31
N VAL A 174 16.47 -6.48 0.10
CA VAL A 174 15.21 -6.35 -0.64
C VAL A 174 15.37 -5.70 -2.00
N ILE A 175 14.70 -6.26 -3.00
CA ILE A 175 14.62 -5.75 -4.36
C ILE A 175 13.18 -5.31 -4.61
N PRO A 176 12.91 -4.02 -4.86
CA PRO A 176 11.55 -3.53 -5.08
C PRO A 176 11.00 -3.96 -6.44
N ALA A 177 9.77 -4.47 -6.46
CA ALA A 177 9.00 -4.76 -7.66
C ALA A 177 7.62 -4.08 -7.55
N PRO A 178 7.56 -2.75 -7.74
CA PRO A 178 6.31 -2.01 -7.66
C PRO A 178 5.38 -2.37 -8.80
N THR A 179 4.09 -2.51 -8.47
CA THR A 179 2.99 -2.74 -9.41
C THR A 179 1.80 -1.85 -9.04
N ASP A 180 0.66 -1.96 -9.70
CA ASP A 180 -0.55 -1.19 -9.36
C ASP A 180 -0.26 0.32 -9.28
N PHE A 181 0.27 0.88 -10.36
CA PHE A 181 0.49 2.33 -10.47
C PHE A 181 -0.84 3.05 -10.64
N LEU A 182 -1.08 4.04 -9.79
CA LEU A 182 -2.33 4.80 -9.74
C LEU A 182 -2.23 6.17 -10.42
N TYR A 183 -1.00 6.64 -10.68
CA TYR A 183 -0.76 7.91 -11.38
C TYR A 183 -1.20 7.81 -12.82
N GLU A 184 -2.02 8.76 -13.27
CA GLU A 184 -2.45 8.89 -14.65
C GLU A 184 -1.86 10.18 -15.24
N GLU A 185 -1.00 10.06 -16.27
CA GLU A 185 -0.37 11.21 -16.92
C GLU A 185 -1.39 12.05 -17.70
N GLU A 186 -2.28 11.38 -18.42
CA GLU A 186 -3.33 12.01 -19.21
C GLU A 186 -4.71 11.69 -18.62
N VAL A 187 -5.35 12.70 -18.05
CA VAL A 187 -6.71 12.59 -17.53
C VAL A 187 -7.70 13.29 -18.44
N SER A 188 -8.62 12.53 -19.02
CA SER A 188 -9.71 13.10 -19.82
C SER A 188 -10.58 14.04 -18.96
N PHE A 189 -11.00 15.17 -19.54
CA PHE A 189 -11.84 16.16 -18.88
C PHE A 189 -13.07 15.56 -18.19
N TYR A 190 -13.71 14.58 -18.81
CA TYR A 190 -14.89 13.88 -18.24
C TYR A 190 -14.59 13.03 -17.02
N LYS A 191 -13.32 12.67 -16.78
CA LYS A 191 -12.87 11.87 -15.66
C LYS A 191 -12.20 12.67 -14.54
N MET A 192 -12.04 13.99 -14.74
CA MET A 192 -11.29 14.83 -13.78
C MET A 192 -11.82 14.82 -12.36
N ILE A 193 -13.11 14.52 -12.18
CA ILE A 193 -13.76 14.42 -10.87
C ILE A 193 -14.46 13.07 -10.80
N ASN A 194 -13.96 12.17 -9.96
CA ASN A 194 -14.63 10.90 -9.72
C ASN A 194 -14.22 10.28 -8.38
N ALA A 195 -14.96 9.25 -7.95
CA ALA A 195 -14.76 8.57 -6.68
C ALA A 195 -13.39 7.85 -6.59
N GLN A 196 -12.84 7.41 -7.73
CA GLN A 196 -11.54 6.73 -7.75
C GLN A 196 -10.43 7.65 -7.26
N TYR A 197 -10.41 8.93 -7.65
CA TYR A 197 -9.42 9.88 -7.15
C TYR A 197 -9.57 10.17 -5.67
N ALA A 198 -10.80 10.15 -5.13
CA ALA A 198 -10.99 10.25 -3.68
C ALA A 198 -10.39 9.05 -2.94
N LEU A 199 -10.55 7.83 -3.47
CA LEU A 199 -9.92 6.63 -2.92
C LEU A 199 -8.40 6.67 -3.06
N ASN A 200 -7.88 7.09 -4.21
CA ASN A 200 -6.46 7.25 -4.46
C ASN A 200 -5.85 8.29 -3.52
N THR A 201 -6.52 9.43 -3.34
CA THR A 201 -6.13 10.45 -2.34
C THR A 201 -6.10 9.85 -0.93
N GLN A 202 -7.09 9.04 -0.56
CA GLN A 202 -7.10 8.37 0.75
C GLN A 202 -5.94 7.39 0.92
N LYS A 203 -5.62 6.60 -0.10
CA LYS A 203 -4.45 5.72 -0.12
C LYS A 203 -3.15 6.53 0.06
N ALA A 204 -2.98 7.63 -0.68
CA ALA A 204 -1.80 8.49 -0.57
C ALA A 204 -1.63 9.06 0.85
N PHE A 205 -2.68 9.59 1.45
CA PHE A 205 -2.64 10.07 2.84
C PHE A 205 -2.25 8.97 3.83
N HIS A 206 -2.75 7.75 3.62
CA HIS A 206 -2.38 6.61 4.45
C HIS A 206 -0.88 6.33 4.38
N GLU A 207 -0.31 6.31 3.19
CA GLU A 207 1.12 6.04 3.00
C GLU A 207 2.00 7.18 3.55
N TYR A 208 1.65 8.44 3.35
CA TYR A 208 2.38 9.57 3.95
C TYR A 208 2.38 9.52 5.47
N ILE A 209 1.23 9.23 6.10
CA ILE A 209 1.15 9.09 7.56
C ILE A 209 1.99 7.90 8.02
N GLY A 210 1.93 6.77 7.31
CA GLY A 210 2.72 5.58 7.60
C GLY A 210 4.23 5.83 7.48
N LEU A 211 4.67 6.58 6.46
CA LEU A 211 6.07 6.98 6.30
C LEU A 211 6.54 7.88 7.44
N VAL A 212 5.76 8.91 7.81
CA VAL A 212 6.09 9.79 8.93
C VAL A 212 6.18 9.00 10.24
N TYR A 213 5.23 8.10 10.48
CA TYR A 213 5.24 7.23 11.66
C TYR A 213 6.46 6.31 11.69
N GLY A 214 6.82 5.69 10.55
CA GLY A 214 8.01 4.85 10.40
C GLY A 214 9.28 5.63 10.73
N LEU A 215 9.47 6.81 10.14
CA LEU A 215 10.62 7.65 10.41
C LEU A 215 10.73 8.07 11.88
N LEU A 216 9.62 8.40 12.52
CA LEU A 216 9.60 8.78 13.94
C LEU A 216 9.96 7.59 14.86
N THR A 217 9.48 6.39 14.54
CA THR A 217 9.79 5.17 15.30
C THR A 217 11.25 4.76 15.14
N ASP A 218 11.83 4.93 13.97
CA ASP A 218 13.25 4.66 13.72
C ASP A 218 14.15 5.62 14.47
N VAL A 219 13.83 6.91 14.47
CA VAL A 219 14.51 7.92 15.29
C VAL A 219 14.44 7.53 16.77
N TYR A 220 13.28 7.15 17.27
CA TYR A 220 13.12 6.74 18.66
C TYR A 220 13.92 5.47 19.01
N ARG A 221 13.94 4.45 18.13
CA ARG A 221 14.75 3.22 18.32
C ARG A 221 16.24 3.52 18.35
N THR A 222 16.70 4.39 17.45
CA THR A 222 18.11 4.82 17.40
C THR A 222 18.53 5.52 18.69
N PHE A 223 17.71 6.43 19.21
CA PHE A 223 17.97 7.10 20.49
C PHE A 223 17.98 6.12 21.67
N LYS A 224 17.04 5.17 21.71
CA LYS A 224 16.97 4.17 22.80
C LYS A 224 18.14 3.17 22.78
N GLY A 225 18.70 2.91 21.61
CA GLY A 225 19.89 2.03 21.49
C GLY A 225 21.21 2.70 21.80
N MET A 226 21.24 4.03 22.04
CA MET A 226 22.41 4.80 22.42
C MET A 226 22.59 4.95 23.95
N PHE A 227 21.63 4.46 24.74
CA PHE A 227 21.65 4.43 26.22
C PHE A 227 21.42 3.01 26.74
#